data_41a5908f8e0aab41ef8282a61799971d
#
_entry.id   41a5908f8e0aab41ef8282a61799971d
#
_cell.length_a   1.000
_cell.length_b   1.000
_cell.length_c   1.000
_cell.angle_alpha   90.00
_cell.angle_beta   90.00
_cell.angle_gamma   90.00
#
_symmetry.space_group_name_H-M   'P 1'
#
loop_
_entity.id
_entity.type
_entity.pdbx_description
1 polymer ?
#
loop_
_entity_poly.entity_id
_entity_poly.type
_entity_poly.pdbx_seq_one_letter_code
_entity_poly.pdbx_strand_id
1 'polypeptide(L)'
;MKYIAVVDCASSGQMYIDDIIEMGYRPLAVYTYFDTEHAQAWNSNVESVKKGIGNRAEFVQMSKDESSEEFIEQLRKYEIVCAIPGSEIGVRFADKLNAAFGLRGNDPDTTYLRCTKAGMYEALGKAGIRRIESAEVASAEDVEKFWKENRLTKAVLKFSESAGTVGLKICSSLDECLDHFGKMLSMYTMSGSTDSPILIQEYIGGTEYIVNSISVNGKHKITDVWRYEKIVQEDGILVYDTCILVDRLVPGMQDILQYDYKVLDAVDMKNGFCHNEIKVDEKGPVLIETNARIMGGNLTREYLDEIFGTHMTDNTLKALLEPAFFSNYIMSPYLPRKSAMFKFSIVPRDVKADLGPFFELVRHLDSYREIVYFGKSGVQEYPRTIDLETSPFFIRMINEDYGKLKRDYELLRLLEERYFSMLFSAGDRVEGTPLKTDIGKIADVLPLPRRFALVEDDKTSVLQYGKKTVSDGWGIYDGAVFAVCGPSTLTERFRRMMECMNQIRRGGPIIIVPEAYRNLPYGAVSAEVVMNVMGFNSEIPPSVGNGVLYGIKR
;
A
#
# COMPACT_ATOMS: atom_id res chain seq x y z
N MET A 1 28.71 -5.09 25.01
CA MET A 1 27.44 -5.66 24.49
C MET A 1 27.33 -5.28 23.02
N LYS A 2 27.11 -6.25 22.14
CA LYS A 2 27.17 -6.05 20.69
C LYS A 2 25.94 -5.34 20.14
N TYR A 3 26.14 -4.43 19.22
CA TYR A 3 25.12 -3.62 18.58
C TYR A 3 24.94 -4.02 17.11
N ILE A 4 23.71 -3.88 16.60
CA ILE A 4 23.41 -3.86 15.18
C ILE A 4 22.87 -2.47 14.86
N ALA A 5 23.52 -1.80 13.91
CA ALA A 5 23.14 -0.46 13.48
C ALA A 5 22.06 -0.55 12.39
N VAL A 6 20.94 0.14 12.60
CA VAL A 6 19.88 0.34 11.59
C VAL A 6 19.98 1.78 11.11
N VAL A 7 20.44 1.97 9.89
CA VAL A 7 20.71 3.31 9.34
C VAL A 7 19.46 3.88 8.69
N ASP A 8 19.07 5.08 9.12
CA ASP A 8 17.87 5.80 8.68
C ASP A 8 16.61 4.92 8.76
N CYS A 9 16.35 4.43 9.98
CA CYS A 9 15.23 3.54 10.28
C CYS A 9 13.90 4.25 10.05
N ALA A 10 13.17 3.82 9.01
CA ALA A 10 11.87 4.36 8.65
C ALA A 10 10.98 3.28 8.02
N SER A 11 9.66 3.51 7.96
CA SER A 11 8.71 2.60 7.34
C SER A 11 8.88 1.15 7.84
N SER A 12 8.99 0.17 6.95
CA SER A 12 9.22 -1.25 7.31
C SER A 12 10.55 -1.50 8.05
N GLY A 13 11.53 -0.58 7.96
CA GLY A 13 12.82 -0.70 8.66
C GLY A 13 12.71 -0.79 10.17
N GLN A 14 11.62 -0.30 10.76
CA GLN A 14 11.37 -0.42 12.20
C GLN A 14 11.25 -1.88 12.68
N MET A 15 10.89 -2.83 11.82
CA MET A 15 10.81 -4.25 12.18
C MET A 15 12.17 -4.80 12.64
N TYR A 16 13.28 -4.29 12.11
CA TYR A 16 14.61 -4.70 12.54
C TYR A 16 14.85 -4.55 14.04
N ILE A 17 14.21 -3.56 14.68
CA ILE A 17 14.45 -3.27 16.10
C ILE A 17 14.09 -4.46 17.00
N ASP A 18 12.90 -5.02 16.78
CA ASP A 18 12.44 -6.15 17.58
C ASP A 18 13.20 -7.45 17.25
N ASP A 19 13.54 -7.68 15.98
CA ASP A 19 14.32 -8.83 15.55
C ASP A 19 15.74 -8.81 16.15
N ILE A 20 16.38 -7.63 16.18
CA ILE A 20 17.70 -7.44 16.78
C ILE A 20 17.67 -7.79 18.28
N ILE A 21 16.62 -7.38 19.00
CA ILE A 21 16.45 -7.68 20.42
C ILE A 21 16.23 -9.19 20.61
N GLU A 22 15.38 -9.81 19.80
CA GLU A 22 15.11 -11.25 19.86
C GLU A 22 16.36 -12.11 19.58
N MET A 23 17.26 -11.61 18.72
CA MET A 23 18.57 -12.25 18.47
C MET A 23 19.60 -12.01 19.59
N GLY A 24 19.26 -11.24 20.65
CA GLY A 24 20.13 -10.97 21.78
C GLY A 24 21.15 -9.85 21.56
N TYR A 25 20.96 -9.01 20.52
CA TYR A 25 21.75 -7.82 20.26
C TYR A 25 21.05 -6.55 20.76
N ARG A 26 21.78 -5.43 20.77
CA ARG A 26 21.20 -4.10 21.03
C ARG A 26 20.98 -3.37 19.70
N PRO A 27 19.76 -2.85 19.44
CA PRO A 27 19.54 -2.00 18.28
C PRO A 27 20.15 -0.61 18.50
N LEU A 28 20.88 -0.12 17.49
CA LEU A 28 21.38 1.23 17.39
C LEU A 28 20.73 1.89 16.16
N ALA A 29 19.77 2.77 16.38
CA ALA A 29 19.16 3.53 15.29
C ALA A 29 20.05 4.74 14.98
N VAL A 30 20.71 4.69 13.83
CA VAL A 30 21.65 5.70 13.34
C VAL A 30 20.95 6.53 12.27
N TYR A 31 20.85 7.84 12.47
CA TYR A 31 20.24 8.75 11.50
C TYR A 31 21.26 9.67 10.88
N THR A 32 21.31 9.70 9.53
CA THR A 32 22.08 10.69 8.79
C THR A 32 21.35 12.03 8.77
N TYR A 33 22.10 13.13 8.59
CA TYR A 33 21.49 14.45 8.54
C TYR A 33 20.88 14.74 7.17
N PHE A 34 19.68 15.32 7.19
CA PHE A 34 19.04 15.91 6.01
C PHE A 34 18.78 17.39 6.25
N ASP A 35 19.09 18.22 5.27
CA ASP A 35 18.62 19.61 5.26
C ASP A 35 17.14 19.61 4.86
N THR A 36 16.29 20.06 5.77
CA THR A 36 14.95 19.51 5.89
C THR A 36 13.85 20.53 5.79
N GLU A 37 14.12 21.73 5.33
CA GLU A 37 13.06 22.74 5.14
C GLU A 37 11.94 22.21 4.23
N HIS A 38 12.29 21.33 3.29
CA HIS A 38 11.38 20.77 2.29
C HIS A 38 11.09 19.28 2.44
N ALA A 39 11.72 18.59 3.42
CA ALA A 39 11.51 17.16 3.71
C ALA A 39 10.55 16.91 4.88
N GLN A 40 9.49 17.70 5.01
CA GLN A 40 8.58 17.63 6.16
C GLN A 40 7.91 16.27 6.33
N ALA A 41 7.53 15.62 5.22
CA ALA A 41 6.90 14.30 5.25
C ALA A 41 7.88 13.24 5.78
N TRP A 42 9.13 13.27 5.31
CA TRP A 42 10.19 12.39 5.78
C TRP A 42 10.47 12.58 7.27
N ASN A 43 10.64 13.82 7.71
CA ASN A 43 10.91 14.14 9.12
C ASN A 43 9.77 13.68 10.03
N SER A 44 8.52 13.89 9.61
CA SER A 44 7.35 13.43 10.36
C SER A 44 7.32 11.91 10.48
N ASN A 45 7.72 11.19 9.44
CA ASN A 45 7.83 9.74 9.44
C ASN A 45 8.93 9.28 10.41
N VAL A 46 10.13 9.86 10.33
CA VAL A 46 11.25 9.54 11.23
C VAL A 46 10.88 9.80 12.69
N GLU A 47 10.27 10.93 13.02
CA GLU A 47 9.85 11.24 14.39
C GLU A 47 8.74 10.29 14.88
N SER A 48 7.81 9.91 14.01
CA SER A 48 6.80 8.89 14.32
C SER A 48 7.45 7.54 14.63
N VAL A 49 8.42 7.12 13.82
CA VAL A 49 9.17 5.86 14.00
C VAL A 49 9.98 5.91 15.29
N LYS A 50 10.72 7.00 15.56
CA LYS A 50 11.46 7.19 16.83
C LYS A 50 10.53 7.07 18.04
N LYS A 51 9.36 7.72 17.98
CA LYS A 51 8.35 7.63 19.04
C LYS A 51 7.83 6.21 19.22
N GLY A 52 7.58 5.49 18.12
CA GLY A 52 7.12 4.10 18.14
C GLY A 52 8.17 3.14 18.70
N ILE A 53 9.45 3.34 18.38
CA ILE A 53 10.57 2.55 18.91
C ILE A 53 10.78 2.83 20.41
N GLY A 54 10.70 4.10 20.83
CA GLY A 54 10.89 4.49 22.23
C GLY A 54 12.24 4.00 22.79
N ASN A 55 12.22 3.40 23.97
CA ASN A 55 13.43 2.93 24.67
C ASN A 55 13.97 1.57 24.17
N ARG A 56 13.41 0.99 23.10
CA ARG A 56 13.87 -0.30 22.56
C ARG A 56 15.18 -0.21 21.79
N ALA A 57 15.57 0.99 21.35
CA ALA A 57 16.85 1.25 20.69
C ALA A 57 17.57 2.45 21.29
N GLU A 58 18.90 2.48 21.13
CA GLU A 58 19.68 3.70 21.29
C GLU A 58 19.61 4.50 19.98
N PHE A 59 19.56 5.84 20.10
CA PHE A 59 19.47 6.75 18.96
C PHE A 59 20.73 7.58 18.85
N VAL A 60 21.33 7.62 17.67
CA VAL A 60 22.44 8.52 17.35
C VAL A 60 22.11 9.23 16.05
N GLN A 61 22.31 10.53 16.03
CA GLN A 61 22.03 11.36 14.85
C GLN A 61 23.26 12.17 14.48
N MET A 62 23.58 12.17 13.20
CA MET A 62 24.62 12.98 12.59
C MET A 62 24.26 14.47 12.69
N SER A 63 25.22 15.31 13.01
CA SER A 63 25.03 16.76 13.09
C SER A 63 25.12 17.40 11.70
N LYS A 64 24.53 18.60 11.56
CA LYS A 64 24.43 19.29 10.26
C LYS A 64 25.77 19.52 9.56
N ASP A 65 26.78 19.90 10.32
CA ASP A 65 28.11 20.27 9.81
C ASP A 65 29.14 19.13 9.95
N GLU A 66 28.67 17.94 10.30
CA GLU A 66 29.50 16.77 10.55
C GLU A 66 29.71 15.96 9.27
N SER A 67 30.94 15.59 8.98
CA SER A 67 31.25 14.68 7.86
C SER A 67 30.88 13.23 8.21
N SER A 68 30.68 12.41 7.17
CA SER A 68 30.45 10.97 7.35
C SER A 68 31.59 10.29 8.12
N GLU A 69 32.83 10.72 7.89
CA GLU A 69 34.05 10.19 8.49
C GLU A 69 34.11 10.52 10.00
N GLU A 70 33.80 11.76 10.38
CA GLU A 70 33.73 12.18 11.79
C GLU A 70 32.62 11.43 12.53
N PHE A 71 31.47 11.28 11.91
CA PHE A 71 30.34 10.56 12.48
C PHE A 71 30.66 9.07 12.66
N ILE A 72 31.29 8.43 11.69
CA ILE A 72 31.78 7.03 11.80
C ILE A 72 32.74 6.89 12.97
N GLU A 73 33.65 7.83 13.18
CA GLU A 73 34.60 7.78 14.31
C GLU A 73 33.89 7.88 15.66
N GLN A 74 32.84 8.70 15.78
CA GLN A 74 32.00 8.75 16.98
C GLN A 74 31.29 7.41 17.25
N LEU A 75 30.92 6.65 16.20
CA LEU A 75 30.25 5.37 16.33
C LEU A 75 31.19 4.24 16.83
N ARG A 76 32.53 4.44 16.83
CA ARG A 76 33.50 3.44 17.32
C ARG A 76 33.39 3.12 18.82
N LYS A 77 32.70 3.96 19.58
CA LYS A 77 32.37 3.67 20.99
C LYS A 77 31.38 2.51 21.16
N TYR A 78 30.67 2.12 20.09
CA TYR A 78 29.76 0.99 20.07
C TYR A 78 30.45 -0.24 19.45
N GLU A 79 30.25 -1.39 20.04
CA GLU A 79 30.70 -2.66 19.46
C GLU A 79 29.71 -3.09 18.35
N ILE A 80 29.71 -2.38 17.21
CA ILE A 80 28.82 -2.66 16.07
C ILE A 80 29.34 -3.91 15.36
N VAL A 81 28.46 -4.90 15.13
CA VAL A 81 28.77 -6.15 14.44
C VAL A 81 28.12 -6.28 13.05
N CYS A 82 27.15 -5.41 12.75
CA CYS A 82 26.46 -5.34 11.46
C CYS A 82 25.83 -3.96 11.34
N ALA A 83 25.86 -3.36 10.15
CA ALA A 83 25.08 -2.18 9.82
C ALA A 83 24.19 -2.49 8.62
N ILE A 84 22.91 -2.17 8.73
CA ILE A 84 21.89 -2.44 7.71
C ILE A 84 21.10 -1.17 7.41
N PRO A 85 20.72 -0.92 6.13
CA PRO A 85 19.86 0.20 5.80
C PRO A 85 18.42 -0.05 6.29
N GLY A 86 17.87 0.90 7.03
CA GLY A 86 16.47 0.91 7.47
C GLY A 86 15.53 1.56 6.44
N SER A 87 16.09 2.24 5.45
CA SER A 87 15.40 2.90 4.34
C SER A 87 16.36 3.12 3.16
N GLU A 88 15.84 3.65 2.05
CA GLU A 88 16.63 3.99 0.85
C GLU A 88 17.80 4.92 1.16
N ILE A 89 17.53 5.93 1.96
CA ILE A 89 18.49 6.98 2.32
C ILE A 89 19.68 6.40 3.09
N GLY A 90 19.44 5.40 3.93
CA GLY A 90 20.46 4.77 4.77
C GLY A 90 21.48 3.90 4.02
N VAL A 91 21.24 3.56 2.75
CA VAL A 91 22.08 2.59 2.00
C VAL A 91 23.53 3.05 1.91
N ARG A 92 23.77 4.29 1.49
CA ARG A 92 25.14 4.84 1.30
C ARG A 92 25.92 4.84 2.62
N PHE A 93 25.30 5.26 3.71
CA PHE A 93 25.98 5.32 4.99
C PHE A 93 26.16 3.93 5.61
N ALA A 94 25.23 3.00 5.43
CA ALA A 94 25.38 1.63 5.88
C ALA A 94 26.57 0.92 5.21
N ASP A 95 26.76 1.09 3.89
CA ASP A 95 27.91 0.54 3.16
C ASP A 95 29.23 1.15 3.68
N LYS A 96 29.31 2.49 3.83
CA LYS A 96 30.48 3.17 4.43
C LYS A 96 30.80 2.68 5.83
N LEU A 97 29.77 2.54 6.69
CA LEU A 97 29.92 2.12 8.07
C LEU A 97 30.45 0.67 8.15
N ASN A 98 29.89 -0.26 7.35
CA ASN A 98 30.38 -1.63 7.29
C ASN A 98 31.85 -1.70 6.84
N ALA A 99 32.21 -0.96 5.80
CA ALA A 99 33.60 -0.91 5.31
C ALA A 99 34.56 -0.35 6.36
N ALA A 100 34.22 0.76 7.02
CA ALA A 100 35.05 1.39 8.04
C ALA A 100 35.27 0.52 9.30
N PHE A 101 34.32 -0.37 9.59
CA PHE A 101 34.40 -1.31 10.70
C PHE A 101 34.90 -2.71 10.32
N GLY A 102 35.20 -2.94 9.03
CA GLY A 102 35.60 -4.24 8.51
C GLY A 102 34.53 -5.31 8.63
N LEU A 103 33.26 -4.90 8.56
CA LEU A 103 32.10 -5.77 8.67
C LEU A 103 31.65 -6.27 7.29
N ARG A 104 30.79 -7.29 7.32
CA ARG A 104 30.15 -7.78 6.09
C ARG A 104 29.19 -6.71 5.56
N GLY A 105 29.40 -6.24 4.35
CA GLY A 105 28.61 -5.23 3.67
C GLY A 105 28.87 -5.26 2.18
N ASN A 106 28.47 -4.21 1.47
CA ASN A 106 28.81 -4.00 0.07
C ASN A 106 29.94 -2.97 -0.03
N ASP A 107 30.60 -2.96 -1.17
CA ASP A 107 31.65 -1.99 -1.46
C ASP A 107 31.06 -0.57 -1.56
N PRO A 108 31.52 0.39 -0.73
CA PRO A 108 31.04 1.76 -0.81
C PRO A 108 31.38 2.46 -2.14
N ASP A 109 32.44 2.03 -2.84
CA ASP A 109 32.80 2.60 -4.15
C ASP A 109 31.81 2.17 -5.25
N THR A 110 31.06 1.11 -5.05
CA THR A 110 30.02 0.64 -5.98
C THR A 110 28.60 0.94 -5.51
N THR A 111 28.41 1.62 -4.38
CA THR A 111 27.07 1.91 -3.83
C THR A 111 26.19 2.70 -4.81
N TYR A 112 26.80 3.60 -5.62
CA TYR A 112 26.02 4.37 -6.60
C TYR A 112 25.29 3.48 -7.63
N LEU A 113 25.81 2.28 -7.92
CA LEU A 113 25.16 1.30 -8.80
C LEU A 113 23.84 0.77 -8.22
N ARG A 114 23.64 0.89 -6.89
CA ARG A 114 22.47 0.38 -6.15
C ARG A 114 21.55 1.49 -5.64
N CYS A 115 21.98 2.76 -5.76
CA CYS A 115 21.25 3.90 -5.20
C CYS A 115 20.81 4.93 -6.24
N THR A 116 21.34 4.87 -7.47
CA THR A 116 20.98 5.81 -8.52
C THR A 116 20.53 5.12 -9.79
N LYS A 117 19.50 5.67 -10.43
CA LYS A 117 18.99 5.12 -11.69
C LYS A 117 20.05 5.14 -12.80
N ALA A 118 20.87 6.19 -12.85
CA ALA A 118 21.98 6.28 -13.80
C ALA A 118 23.02 5.17 -13.57
N GLY A 119 23.46 4.96 -12.32
CA GLY A 119 24.43 3.94 -11.95
C GLY A 119 23.95 2.52 -12.27
N MET A 120 22.69 2.19 -11.91
CA MET A 120 22.14 0.86 -12.20
C MET A 120 22.02 0.59 -13.71
N TYR A 121 21.61 1.57 -14.53
CA TYR A 121 21.54 1.39 -15.99
C TYR A 121 22.91 1.32 -16.63
N GLU A 122 23.91 2.05 -16.11
CA GLU A 122 25.30 1.91 -16.51
C GLU A 122 25.82 0.49 -16.24
N ALA A 123 25.58 -0.04 -15.04
CA ALA A 123 25.98 -1.39 -14.65
C ALA A 123 25.36 -2.45 -15.56
N LEU A 124 24.06 -2.37 -15.83
CA LEU A 124 23.37 -3.29 -16.74
C LEU A 124 23.95 -3.22 -18.17
N GLY A 125 24.21 -2.00 -18.66
CA GLY A 125 24.82 -1.81 -19.98
C GLY A 125 26.20 -2.45 -20.10
N LYS A 126 27.06 -2.29 -19.09
CA LYS A 126 28.38 -2.92 -19.02
C LYS A 126 28.29 -4.44 -18.97
N ALA A 127 27.28 -4.98 -18.32
CA ALA A 127 27.04 -6.42 -18.22
C ALA A 127 26.32 -7.02 -19.44
N GLY A 128 25.94 -6.21 -20.43
CA GLY A 128 25.16 -6.64 -21.61
C GLY A 128 23.75 -7.11 -21.28
N ILE A 129 23.19 -6.64 -20.19
CA ILE A 129 21.82 -6.97 -19.72
C ILE A 129 20.86 -5.94 -20.30
N ARG A 130 19.67 -6.37 -20.73
CA ARG A 130 18.62 -5.46 -21.18
C ARG A 130 18.33 -4.40 -20.12
N ARG A 131 18.30 -3.16 -20.54
CA ARG A 131 18.03 -1.98 -19.69
C ARG A 131 17.07 -1.04 -20.41
N ILE A 132 16.53 -0.09 -19.67
CA ILE A 132 15.76 1.02 -20.23
C ILE A 132 16.73 2.02 -20.88
N GLU A 133 16.45 2.44 -22.11
CA GLU A 133 17.17 3.57 -22.69
C GLU A 133 16.78 4.83 -21.94
N SER A 134 17.79 5.51 -21.40
CA SER A 134 17.61 6.67 -20.54
C SER A 134 18.76 7.65 -20.66
N ALA A 135 18.47 8.93 -20.41
CA ALA A 135 19.48 9.98 -20.28
C ALA A 135 19.11 10.97 -19.19
N GLU A 136 20.13 11.54 -18.53
CA GLU A 136 19.95 12.75 -17.74
C GLU A 136 19.82 13.94 -18.70
N VAL A 137 18.87 14.83 -18.39
CA VAL A 137 18.57 16.00 -19.21
C VAL A 137 18.60 17.26 -18.34
N ALA A 138 19.30 18.26 -18.80
CA ALA A 138 19.42 19.56 -18.15
C ALA A 138 18.74 20.70 -18.92
N SER A 139 18.35 20.44 -20.18
CA SER A 139 17.74 21.43 -21.05
C SER A 139 16.63 20.82 -21.91
N ALA A 140 15.78 21.68 -22.48
CA ALA A 140 14.77 21.30 -23.45
C ALA A 140 15.38 20.63 -24.70
N GLU A 141 16.57 21.12 -25.12
CA GLU A 141 17.32 20.58 -26.25
C GLU A 141 17.76 19.13 -25.98
N ASP A 142 18.15 18.78 -24.76
CA ASP A 142 18.51 17.41 -24.38
C ASP A 142 17.28 16.48 -24.47
N VAL A 143 16.13 16.96 -24.00
CA VAL A 143 14.86 16.22 -24.10
C VAL A 143 14.50 15.94 -25.56
N GLU A 144 14.55 16.98 -26.42
CA GLU A 144 14.28 16.85 -27.85
C GLU A 144 15.25 15.89 -28.54
N LYS A 145 16.56 16.02 -28.25
CA LYS A 145 17.61 15.18 -28.81
C LYS A 145 17.34 13.72 -28.46
N PHE A 146 17.15 13.38 -27.17
CA PHE A 146 16.90 12.03 -26.73
C PHE A 146 15.63 11.44 -27.38
N TRP A 147 14.54 12.22 -27.42
CA TRP A 147 13.29 11.82 -28.04
C TRP A 147 13.47 11.42 -29.53
N LYS A 148 14.17 12.27 -30.29
CA LYS A 148 14.39 12.06 -31.73
C LYS A 148 15.37 10.92 -32.01
N GLU A 149 16.51 10.86 -31.30
CA GLU A 149 17.51 9.79 -31.49
C GLU A 149 16.96 8.39 -31.20
N ASN A 150 16.13 8.25 -30.16
CA ASN A 150 15.52 6.99 -29.78
C ASN A 150 14.18 6.74 -30.49
N ARG A 151 13.72 7.64 -31.38
CA ARG A 151 12.47 7.53 -32.15
C ARG A 151 11.27 7.24 -31.24
N LEU A 152 11.19 7.93 -30.12
CA LEU A 152 10.17 7.67 -29.13
C LEU A 152 8.79 8.10 -29.60
N THR A 153 7.77 7.34 -29.21
CA THR A 153 6.35 7.69 -29.33
C THR A 153 5.74 8.01 -27.97
N LYS A 154 6.40 7.54 -26.91
CA LYS A 154 6.10 7.83 -25.50
C LYS A 154 7.39 7.86 -24.71
N ALA A 155 7.46 8.73 -23.71
CA ALA A 155 8.59 8.80 -22.79
C ALA A 155 8.08 8.90 -21.34
N VAL A 156 8.97 8.63 -20.40
CA VAL A 156 8.78 8.89 -18.97
C VAL A 156 9.78 9.94 -18.54
N LEU A 157 9.30 11.01 -17.91
CA LEU A 157 10.14 11.93 -17.16
C LEU A 157 10.02 11.61 -15.66
N LYS A 158 11.14 11.61 -14.96
CA LYS A 158 11.20 11.40 -13.50
C LYS A 158 12.50 11.94 -12.92
N PHE A 159 12.58 12.13 -11.62
CA PHE A 159 13.83 12.40 -10.94
C PHE A 159 14.71 11.15 -10.84
N SER A 160 16.03 11.34 -10.90
CA SER A 160 17.01 10.26 -10.74
C SER A 160 16.96 9.66 -9.34
N GLU A 161 16.82 10.50 -8.32
CA GLU A 161 16.78 10.15 -6.92
C GLU A 161 15.44 10.60 -6.28
N SER A 162 14.38 9.83 -6.49
CA SER A 162 13.07 10.04 -5.86
C SER A 162 12.28 8.74 -5.80
N ALA A 163 11.38 8.64 -4.84
CA ALA A 163 10.50 7.49 -4.63
C ALA A 163 9.02 7.91 -4.75
N GLY A 164 8.09 6.93 -4.75
CA GLY A 164 6.66 7.19 -4.66
C GLY A 164 6.00 7.84 -5.88
N THR A 165 6.67 7.83 -7.05
CA THR A 165 6.20 8.45 -8.31
C THR A 165 6.19 9.98 -8.33
N VAL A 166 6.80 10.66 -7.35
CA VAL A 166 6.91 12.12 -7.31
C VAL A 166 7.60 12.66 -8.57
N GLY A 167 6.95 13.59 -9.27
CA GLY A 167 7.45 14.17 -10.53
C GLY A 167 7.41 13.23 -11.74
N LEU A 168 6.96 11.98 -11.59
CA LEU A 168 6.87 11.03 -12.70
C LEU A 168 5.68 11.36 -13.60
N LYS A 169 5.92 11.45 -14.90
CA LYS A 169 4.88 11.55 -15.90
C LYS A 169 5.19 10.73 -17.15
N ILE A 170 4.17 10.04 -17.66
CA ILE A 170 4.17 9.39 -18.96
C ILE A 170 3.72 10.43 -20.00
N CYS A 171 4.61 10.81 -20.90
CA CYS A 171 4.37 11.79 -21.96
C CYS A 171 4.07 11.04 -23.28
N SER A 172 2.97 11.38 -23.92
CA SER A 172 2.53 10.79 -25.18
C SER A 172 2.94 11.60 -26.42
N SER A 173 3.59 12.75 -26.22
CA SER A 173 4.15 13.59 -27.26
C SER A 173 5.38 14.33 -26.75
N LEU A 174 6.22 14.84 -27.68
CA LEU A 174 7.37 15.66 -27.34
C LEU A 174 6.95 16.96 -26.63
N ASP A 175 5.89 17.63 -27.11
CA ASP A 175 5.40 18.87 -26.51
C ASP A 175 4.97 18.66 -25.04
N GLU A 176 4.26 17.56 -24.77
CA GLU A 176 3.88 17.19 -23.41
C GLU A 176 5.10 16.92 -22.51
N CYS A 177 6.14 16.31 -23.09
CA CYS A 177 7.40 16.03 -22.40
C CYS A 177 8.13 17.33 -22.04
N LEU A 178 8.22 18.29 -22.97
CA LEU A 178 8.84 19.58 -22.75
C LEU A 178 8.09 20.44 -21.73
N ASP A 179 6.75 20.46 -21.78
CA ASP A 179 5.92 21.14 -20.79
C ASP A 179 6.14 20.58 -19.38
N HIS A 180 6.17 19.26 -19.24
CA HIS A 180 6.41 18.63 -17.96
C HIS A 180 7.84 18.84 -17.45
N PHE A 181 8.84 18.75 -18.32
CA PHE A 181 10.23 19.07 -17.99
C PHE A 181 10.35 20.47 -17.38
N GLY A 182 9.71 21.48 -18.03
CA GLY A 182 9.69 22.85 -17.50
C GLY A 182 9.09 22.96 -16.09
N LYS A 183 8.05 22.15 -15.78
CA LYS A 183 7.45 22.12 -14.45
C LYS A 183 8.38 21.47 -13.43
N MET A 184 9.08 20.40 -13.80
CA MET A 184 9.98 19.67 -12.90
C MET A 184 11.16 20.53 -12.41
N LEU A 185 11.63 21.51 -13.18
CA LEU A 185 12.72 22.41 -12.78
C LEU A 185 12.44 23.22 -11.48
N SER A 186 11.19 23.31 -11.07
CA SER A 186 10.76 23.99 -9.83
C SER A 186 10.17 23.06 -8.79
N MET A 187 10.21 21.73 -9.00
CA MET A 187 9.68 20.75 -8.06
C MET A 187 10.74 20.27 -7.08
N TYR A 188 10.29 19.85 -5.91
CA TYR A 188 11.12 19.18 -4.90
C TYR A 188 10.93 17.65 -4.98
N THR A 189 12.03 16.94 -4.76
CA THR A 189 11.97 15.47 -4.54
C THR A 189 11.36 15.15 -3.18
N MET A 190 11.05 13.88 -2.94
CA MET A 190 10.55 13.41 -1.64
C MET A 190 11.52 13.67 -0.47
N SER A 191 12.84 13.76 -0.75
CA SER A 191 13.87 14.14 0.22
C SER A 191 14.04 15.65 0.39
N GLY A 192 13.23 16.47 -0.29
CA GLY A 192 13.29 17.93 -0.22
C GLY A 192 14.42 18.56 -1.05
N SER A 193 15.03 17.82 -1.99
CA SER A 193 16.05 18.34 -2.89
C SER A 193 15.45 18.88 -4.19
N THR A 194 15.99 20.00 -4.71
CA THR A 194 15.75 20.51 -6.08
C THR A 194 16.83 20.10 -7.05
N ASP A 195 17.93 19.51 -6.56
CA ASP A 195 19.15 19.27 -7.33
C ASP A 195 19.20 17.84 -7.91
N SER A 196 18.14 17.05 -7.73
CA SER A 196 18.09 15.71 -8.32
C SER A 196 18.02 15.81 -9.84
N PRO A 197 18.93 15.15 -10.59
CA PRO A 197 18.88 15.15 -12.04
C PRO A 197 17.54 14.64 -12.57
N ILE A 198 17.06 15.25 -13.64
CA ILE A 198 15.87 14.80 -14.36
C ILE A 198 16.29 13.74 -15.38
N LEU A 199 15.61 12.60 -15.37
CA LEU A 199 15.78 11.54 -16.36
C LEU A 199 14.64 11.55 -17.37
N ILE A 200 15.00 11.46 -18.65
CA ILE A 200 14.10 11.02 -19.71
C ILE A 200 14.36 9.54 -20.02
N GLN A 201 13.29 8.76 -20.17
CA GLN A 201 13.39 7.32 -20.45
C GLN A 201 12.40 6.92 -21.54
N GLU A 202 12.73 5.88 -22.31
CA GLU A 202 11.72 5.20 -23.13
C GLU A 202 10.59 4.67 -22.23
N TYR A 203 9.36 4.75 -22.71
CA TYR A 203 8.22 4.15 -22.01
C TYR A 203 8.22 2.64 -22.18
N ILE A 204 8.25 1.93 -21.05
CA ILE A 204 8.08 0.47 -21.02
C ILE A 204 6.64 0.15 -20.60
N GLY A 205 5.93 -0.55 -21.47
CA GLY A 205 4.61 -1.13 -21.15
C GLY A 205 4.71 -2.40 -20.31
N GLY A 206 3.62 -3.17 -20.28
CA GLY A 206 3.58 -4.48 -19.64
C GLY A 206 3.34 -4.47 -18.14
N THR A 207 3.57 -5.61 -17.52
CA THR A 207 3.30 -5.86 -16.10
C THR A 207 4.53 -5.56 -15.25
N GLU A 208 4.32 -4.90 -14.12
CA GLU A 208 5.38 -4.54 -13.18
C GLU A 208 5.39 -5.51 -11.98
N TYR A 209 6.56 -6.06 -11.71
CA TYR A 209 6.81 -6.97 -10.60
C TYR A 209 7.82 -6.38 -9.64
N ILE A 210 7.62 -6.69 -8.37
CA ILE A 210 8.62 -6.55 -7.32
C ILE A 210 9.27 -7.91 -7.16
N VAL A 211 10.59 -7.95 -7.14
CA VAL A 211 11.37 -9.14 -6.80
C VAL A 211 12.22 -8.80 -5.60
N ASN A 212 11.89 -9.39 -4.47
CA ASN A 212 12.64 -9.23 -3.23
C ASN A 212 13.67 -10.36 -3.08
N SER A 213 14.86 -10.01 -2.61
CA SER A 213 15.94 -10.97 -2.46
C SER A 213 16.84 -10.68 -1.26
N ILE A 214 17.52 -11.71 -0.77
CA ILE A 214 18.62 -11.60 0.20
C ILE A 214 19.90 -12.12 -0.44
N SER A 215 20.97 -11.35 -0.30
CA SER A 215 22.30 -11.67 -0.80
C SER A 215 23.27 -11.89 0.34
N VAL A 216 24.14 -12.91 0.23
CA VAL A 216 25.26 -13.14 1.14
C VAL A 216 26.48 -13.57 0.32
N ASN A 217 27.54 -12.78 0.37
CA ASN A 217 28.78 -12.99 -0.39
C ASN A 217 28.52 -13.21 -1.90
N GLY A 218 27.60 -12.44 -2.49
CA GLY A 218 27.22 -12.52 -3.90
C GLY A 218 26.42 -13.76 -4.30
N LYS A 219 25.87 -14.50 -3.34
CA LYS A 219 24.88 -15.55 -3.59
C LYS A 219 23.51 -15.00 -3.22
N HIS A 220 22.54 -15.16 -4.09
CA HIS A 220 21.24 -14.51 -4.00
C HIS A 220 20.12 -15.52 -3.77
N LYS A 221 19.18 -15.18 -2.91
CA LYS A 221 17.95 -15.92 -2.63
C LYS A 221 16.76 -15.00 -2.85
N ILE A 222 15.91 -15.32 -3.84
CA ILE A 222 14.60 -14.67 -3.98
C ILE A 222 13.74 -15.07 -2.79
N THR A 223 13.21 -14.08 -2.07
CA THR A 223 12.37 -14.27 -0.88
C THR A 223 10.90 -14.25 -1.21
N ASP A 224 10.47 -13.27 -2.01
CA ASP A 224 9.10 -13.06 -2.40
C ASP A 224 9.01 -12.26 -3.71
N VAL A 225 7.88 -12.41 -4.39
CA VAL A 225 7.56 -11.71 -5.64
C VAL A 225 6.17 -11.11 -5.53
N TRP A 226 6.03 -9.83 -5.87
CA TRP A 226 4.76 -9.14 -5.92
C TRP A 226 4.51 -8.57 -7.31
N ARG A 227 3.26 -8.28 -7.63
CA ARG A 227 2.86 -7.66 -8.88
C ARG A 227 2.08 -6.39 -8.59
N TYR A 228 2.51 -5.27 -9.17
CA TYR A 228 1.74 -4.04 -9.14
C TYR A 228 0.66 -4.04 -10.23
N GLU A 229 -0.51 -3.55 -9.85
CA GLU A 229 -1.53 -3.07 -10.78
C GLU A 229 -1.66 -1.57 -10.57
N LYS A 230 -1.50 -0.81 -11.65
CA LYS A 230 -1.56 0.64 -11.67
C LYS A 230 -2.64 1.09 -12.65
N ILE A 231 -3.31 2.19 -12.34
CA ILE A 231 -4.34 2.79 -13.18
C ILE A 231 -3.80 4.09 -13.76
N VAL A 232 -3.91 4.26 -15.07
CA VAL A 232 -3.65 5.54 -15.74
C VAL A 232 -4.95 6.35 -15.69
N GLN A 233 -4.92 7.50 -15.03
CA GLN A 233 -6.06 8.42 -14.97
C GLN A 233 -6.21 9.16 -16.31
N GLU A 234 -7.34 9.86 -16.51
CA GLU A 234 -7.66 10.55 -17.76
C GLU A 234 -6.61 11.60 -18.20
N ASP A 235 -5.92 12.20 -17.23
CA ASP A 235 -4.85 13.17 -17.46
C ASP A 235 -3.44 12.54 -17.61
N GLY A 236 -3.36 11.20 -17.69
CA GLY A 236 -2.12 10.46 -17.88
C GLY A 236 -1.33 10.18 -16.59
N ILE A 237 -1.83 10.61 -15.43
CA ILE A 237 -1.20 10.32 -14.14
C ILE A 237 -1.37 8.83 -13.80
N LEU A 238 -0.28 8.19 -13.39
CA LEU A 238 -0.24 6.78 -13.02
C LEU A 238 -0.35 6.64 -11.50
N VAL A 239 -1.41 5.99 -11.03
CA VAL A 239 -1.65 5.73 -9.61
C VAL A 239 -1.66 4.23 -9.30
N TYR A 240 -1.22 3.88 -8.11
CA TYR A 240 -1.25 2.50 -7.62
C TYR A 240 -2.69 2.09 -7.28
N ASP A 241 -3.09 0.90 -7.74
CA ASP A 241 -4.36 0.26 -7.33
C ASP A 241 -4.09 -0.90 -6.38
N THR A 242 -3.30 -1.88 -6.80
CA THR A 242 -2.95 -3.02 -5.96
C THR A 242 -1.48 -3.41 -6.07
N CYS A 243 -1.02 -4.08 -5.01
CA CYS A 243 0.21 -4.86 -4.99
C CYS A 243 -0.17 -6.28 -4.54
N ILE A 244 -0.08 -7.25 -5.44
CA ILE A 244 -0.58 -8.62 -5.25
C ILE A 244 0.61 -9.57 -5.11
N LEU A 245 0.61 -10.39 -4.05
CA LEU A 245 1.60 -11.45 -3.90
C LEU A 245 1.45 -12.48 -5.03
N VAL A 246 2.57 -12.80 -5.68
CA VAL A 246 2.65 -13.93 -6.60
C VAL A 246 2.83 -15.19 -5.77
N ASP A 247 1.73 -15.85 -5.42
CA ASP A 247 1.69 -16.98 -4.49
C ASP A 247 2.22 -18.29 -5.06
N ARG A 248 2.44 -18.34 -6.37
CA ARG A 248 3.08 -19.48 -7.06
C ARG A 248 3.86 -19.02 -8.28
N LEU A 249 5.01 -19.64 -8.50
CA LEU A 249 5.80 -19.38 -9.69
C LEU A 249 5.16 -20.10 -10.89
N VAL A 250 4.72 -19.32 -11.86
CA VAL A 250 4.11 -19.80 -13.11
C VAL A 250 5.13 -19.83 -14.25
N PRO A 251 4.88 -20.56 -15.35
CA PRO A 251 5.74 -20.50 -16.55
C PRO A 251 5.95 -19.04 -17.00
N GLY A 252 7.18 -18.68 -17.38
CA GLY A 252 7.57 -17.31 -17.70
C GLY A 252 8.09 -16.51 -16.49
N MET A 253 7.75 -16.88 -15.25
CA MET A 253 8.30 -16.25 -14.07
C MET A 253 9.81 -16.51 -13.92
N GLN A 254 10.29 -17.66 -14.40
CA GLN A 254 11.72 -18.00 -14.34
C GLN A 254 12.59 -16.98 -15.06
N ASP A 255 12.11 -16.39 -16.17
CA ASP A 255 12.86 -15.38 -16.92
C ASP A 255 13.06 -14.12 -16.08
N ILE A 256 12.03 -13.73 -15.30
CA ILE A 256 12.09 -12.60 -14.36
C ILE A 256 13.14 -12.88 -13.29
N LEU A 257 13.10 -14.06 -12.66
CA LEU A 257 14.02 -14.41 -11.58
C LEU A 257 15.46 -14.55 -12.08
N GLN A 258 15.67 -15.13 -13.26
CA GLN A 258 17.00 -15.21 -13.87
C GLN A 258 17.55 -13.84 -14.27
N TYR A 259 16.67 -12.95 -14.74
CA TYR A 259 17.03 -11.56 -15.03
C TYR A 259 17.42 -10.84 -13.74
N ASP A 260 16.65 -11.00 -12.65
CA ASP A 260 16.91 -10.40 -11.36
C ASP A 260 18.29 -10.83 -10.79
N TYR A 261 18.64 -12.11 -10.85
CA TYR A 261 19.97 -12.58 -10.44
C TYR A 261 21.10 -11.89 -11.22
N LYS A 262 20.94 -11.69 -12.52
CA LYS A 262 21.92 -10.96 -13.34
C LYS A 262 21.98 -9.47 -12.96
N VAL A 263 20.85 -8.86 -12.62
CA VAL A 263 20.81 -7.48 -12.11
C VAL A 263 21.59 -7.38 -10.82
N LEU A 264 21.33 -8.25 -9.84
CA LEU A 264 22.02 -8.24 -8.55
C LEU A 264 23.54 -8.38 -8.70
N ASP A 265 23.99 -9.28 -9.60
CA ASP A 265 25.41 -9.41 -9.93
C ASP A 265 25.97 -8.13 -10.56
N ALA A 266 25.26 -7.53 -11.52
CA ALA A 266 25.70 -6.35 -12.25
C ALA A 266 25.83 -5.10 -11.37
N VAL A 267 24.88 -4.91 -10.43
CA VAL A 267 24.92 -3.78 -9.48
C VAL A 267 25.81 -4.05 -8.27
N ASP A 268 26.59 -5.13 -8.30
CA ASP A 268 27.54 -5.55 -7.26
C ASP A 268 26.86 -5.73 -5.89
N MET A 269 25.68 -6.32 -5.87
CA MET A 269 24.97 -6.65 -4.62
C MET A 269 25.59 -7.89 -3.99
N LYS A 270 26.36 -7.72 -2.91
CA LYS A 270 27.03 -8.82 -2.21
C LYS A 270 26.29 -9.26 -0.95
N ASN A 271 25.78 -8.31 -0.16
CA ASN A 271 25.24 -8.61 1.16
C ASN A 271 24.03 -7.70 1.48
N GLY A 272 23.01 -8.29 2.06
CA GLY A 272 21.80 -7.58 2.51
C GLY A 272 20.57 -7.89 1.68
N PHE A 273 19.51 -7.15 1.94
CA PHE A 273 18.23 -7.26 1.24
C PHE A 273 18.20 -6.33 0.03
N CYS A 274 17.55 -6.78 -1.04
CA CYS A 274 17.31 -5.99 -2.23
C CYS A 274 15.84 -6.08 -2.67
N HIS A 275 15.28 -4.94 -3.06
CA HIS A 275 13.93 -4.76 -3.56
C HIS A 275 14.02 -4.21 -4.98
N ASN A 276 13.83 -5.07 -5.97
CA ASN A 276 13.90 -4.72 -7.38
C ASN A 276 12.52 -4.57 -7.99
N GLU A 277 12.32 -3.51 -8.76
CA GLU A 277 11.14 -3.29 -9.59
C GLU A 277 11.46 -3.65 -11.04
N ILE A 278 10.76 -4.62 -11.60
CA ILE A 278 11.02 -5.19 -12.93
C ILE A 278 9.73 -5.16 -13.75
N LYS A 279 9.75 -4.52 -14.93
CA LYS A 279 8.65 -4.66 -15.89
C LYS A 279 8.91 -5.77 -16.87
N VAL A 280 7.83 -6.40 -17.31
CA VAL A 280 7.85 -7.44 -18.34
C VAL A 280 6.96 -7.02 -19.49
N ASP A 281 7.56 -6.74 -20.63
CA ASP A 281 6.91 -6.47 -21.89
C ASP A 281 7.12 -7.64 -22.90
N GLU A 282 6.79 -7.44 -24.15
CA GLU A 282 6.95 -8.45 -25.20
C GLU A 282 8.41 -8.85 -25.47
N LYS A 283 9.37 -7.99 -25.09
CA LYS A 283 10.82 -8.24 -25.21
C LYS A 283 11.41 -8.95 -23.98
N GLY A 284 10.60 -9.22 -22.95
CA GLY A 284 11.00 -9.85 -21.69
C GLY A 284 11.20 -8.86 -20.54
N PRO A 285 11.89 -9.27 -19.45
CA PRO A 285 12.08 -8.45 -18.26
C PRO A 285 13.05 -7.28 -18.49
N VAL A 286 12.78 -6.18 -17.83
CA VAL A 286 13.63 -4.98 -17.79
C VAL A 286 13.51 -4.28 -16.44
N LEU A 287 14.64 -3.91 -15.85
CA LEU A 287 14.73 -3.24 -14.55
C LEU A 287 14.18 -1.81 -14.63
N ILE A 288 13.30 -1.47 -13.70
CA ILE A 288 12.85 -0.10 -13.44
C ILE A 288 13.74 0.54 -12.38
N GLU A 289 13.97 -0.18 -11.26
CA GLU A 289 14.71 0.32 -10.13
C GLU A 289 15.24 -0.81 -9.24
N THR A 290 16.44 -0.61 -8.70
CA THR A 290 17.05 -1.43 -7.65
C THR A 290 17.11 -0.63 -6.37
N ASN A 291 16.64 -1.21 -5.27
CA ASN A 291 16.69 -0.62 -3.95
C ASN A 291 17.36 -1.60 -2.98
N ALA A 292 18.59 -1.28 -2.53
CA ALA A 292 19.38 -2.16 -1.66
C ALA A 292 18.92 -2.09 -0.19
N ARG A 293 17.62 -2.23 0.03
CA ARG A 293 16.94 -2.20 1.33
C ARG A 293 15.67 -3.04 1.31
N ILE A 294 15.08 -3.27 2.47
CA ILE A 294 13.80 -4.00 2.57
C ILE A 294 12.65 -3.22 1.89
N MET A 295 11.63 -3.98 1.48
CA MET A 295 10.42 -3.42 0.88
C MET A 295 9.75 -2.42 1.84
N GLY A 296 9.33 -1.27 1.31
CA GLY A 296 8.58 -0.24 2.03
C GLY A 296 7.14 -0.63 2.34
N GLY A 297 6.28 0.39 2.56
CA GLY A 297 4.83 0.19 2.77
C GLY A 297 4.44 -0.08 4.21
N ASN A 298 5.28 0.30 5.20
CA ASN A 298 5.01 0.11 6.63
C ASN A 298 4.60 -1.33 6.98
N LEU A 299 5.27 -2.33 6.38
CA LEU A 299 5.00 -3.74 6.62
C LEU A 299 5.19 -4.09 8.10
N THR A 300 4.42 -5.06 8.58
CA THR A 300 4.50 -5.58 9.94
C THR A 300 4.96 -7.03 9.95
N ARG A 301 5.63 -7.45 11.02
CA ARG A 301 6.07 -8.82 11.23
C ARG A 301 4.89 -9.78 11.14
N GLU A 302 3.81 -9.47 11.84
CA GLU A 302 2.59 -10.27 11.92
C GLU A 302 1.96 -10.51 10.55
N TYR A 303 1.95 -9.48 9.68
CA TYR A 303 1.42 -9.60 8.34
C TYR A 303 2.26 -10.55 7.48
N LEU A 304 3.59 -10.39 7.51
CA LEU A 304 4.50 -11.23 6.72
C LEU A 304 4.59 -12.66 7.26
N ASP A 305 4.61 -12.84 8.58
CA ASP A 305 4.62 -14.16 9.22
C ASP A 305 3.37 -14.97 8.91
N GLU A 306 2.22 -14.30 8.82
CA GLU A 306 0.98 -14.95 8.41
C GLU A 306 1.05 -15.48 6.97
N ILE A 307 1.74 -14.75 6.09
CA ILE A 307 1.90 -15.11 4.66
C ILE A 307 2.98 -16.17 4.46
N PHE A 308 4.16 -15.98 5.08
CA PHE A 308 5.35 -16.79 4.78
C PHE A 308 5.78 -17.70 5.93
N GLY A 309 5.33 -17.42 7.17
CA GLY A 309 5.84 -18.06 8.39
C GLY A 309 7.17 -17.50 8.88
N THR A 310 7.62 -16.41 8.27
CA THR A 310 8.84 -15.66 8.56
C THR A 310 8.75 -14.30 7.87
N HIS A 311 9.63 -13.37 8.18
CA HIS A 311 9.60 -12.03 7.58
C HIS A 311 10.98 -11.57 7.12
N MET A 312 11.00 -10.51 6.30
CA MET A 312 12.18 -10.08 5.57
C MET A 312 13.34 -9.63 6.47
N THR A 313 13.04 -8.97 7.61
CA THR A 313 14.07 -8.44 8.50
C THR A 313 14.74 -9.53 9.32
N ASP A 314 13.98 -10.48 9.85
CA ASP A 314 14.50 -11.66 10.55
C ASP A 314 15.39 -12.50 9.63
N ASN A 315 14.89 -12.83 8.42
CA ASN A 315 15.66 -13.59 7.43
C ASN A 315 16.95 -12.88 7.02
N THR A 316 16.92 -11.54 6.87
CA THR A 316 18.11 -10.76 6.50
C THR A 316 19.15 -10.81 7.60
N LEU A 317 18.75 -10.55 8.85
CA LEU A 317 19.69 -10.60 9.98
C LEU A 317 20.31 -11.99 10.17
N LYS A 318 19.50 -13.04 10.15
CA LYS A 318 19.99 -14.43 10.23
C LYS A 318 20.93 -14.77 9.08
N ALA A 319 20.59 -14.35 7.85
CA ALA A 319 21.44 -14.60 6.68
C ALA A 319 22.82 -13.93 6.81
N LEU A 320 22.85 -12.71 7.34
CA LEU A 320 24.11 -11.96 7.50
C LEU A 320 24.95 -12.44 8.68
N LEU A 321 24.32 -12.85 9.78
CA LEU A 321 25.00 -13.15 11.04
C LEU A 321 25.20 -14.64 11.30
N GLU A 322 24.36 -15.51 10.72
CA GLU A 322 24.37 -16.95 10.92
C GLU A 322 24.70 -17.68 9.61
N PRO A 323 25.97 -17.99 9.32
CA PRO A 323 26.36 -18.61 8.03
C PRO A 323 25.63 -19.92 7.72
N ALA A 324 25.31 -20.74 8.73
CA ALA A 324 24.58 -21.99 8.55
C ALA A 324 23.12 -21.77 8.14
N PHE A 325 22.50 -20.68 8.60
CA PHE A 325 21.13 -20.34 8.21
C PHE A 325 21.04 -20.10 6.71
N PHE A 326 21.87 -19.23 6.16
CA PHE A 326 21.80 -18.88 4.74
C PHE A 326 22.08 -20.06 3.82
N SER A 327 23.00 -20.95 4.20
CA SER A 327 23.31 -22.15 3.42
C SER A 327 22.11 -23.10 3.26
N ASN A 328 21.24 -23.16 4.25
CA ASN A 328 19.99 -23.91 4.20
C ASN A 328 18.87 -23.10 3.52
N TYR A 329 18.79 -21.80 3.85
CA TYR A 329 17.73 -20.93 3.37
C TYR A 329 17.76 -20.74 1.85
N ILE A 330 18.95 -20.64 1.24
CA ILE A 330 19.09 -20.49 -0.22
C ILE A 330 18.49 -21.67 -0.98
N MET A 331 18.48 -22.86 -0.40
CA MET A 331 17.93 -24.09 -0.98
C MET A 331 16.43 -24.27 -0.70
N SER A 332 15.83 -23.45 0.16
CA SER A 332 14.41 -23.57 0.48
C SER A 332 13.53 -23.18 -0.72
N PRO A 333 12.39 -23.86 -0.92
CA PRO A 333 11.47 -23.51 -2.00
C PRO A 333 10.76 -22.17 -1.71
N TYR A 334 10.27 -21.53 -2.77
CA TYR A 334 9.37 -20.41 -2.68
C TYR A 334 7.93 -20.92 -2.45
N LEU A 335 7.42 -20.82 -1.24
CA LEU A 335 6.12 -21.38 -0.84
C LEU A 335 5.41 -20.45 0.15
N PRO A 336 4.74 -19.40 -0.33
CA PRO A 336 3.81 -18.63 0.51
C PRO A 336 2.70 -19.54 1.05
N ARG A 337 2.31 -19.33 2.30
CA ARG A 337 1.25 -20.09 2.97
C ARG A 337 -0.13 -19.58 2.63
N LYS A 338 -0.25 -18.29 2.32
CA LYS A 338 -1.50 -17.60 2.02
C LYS A 338 -1.31 -16.63 0.87
N SER A 339 -2.38 -16.36 0.15
CA SER A 339 -2.45 -15.26 -0.82
C SER A 339 -2.64 -13.93 -0.09
N ALA A 340 -2.01 -12.88 -0.60
CA ALA A 340 -2.04 -11.55 0.01
C ALA A 340 -2.06 -10.44 -1.02
N MET A 341 -2.58 -9.28 -0.64
CA MET A 341 -2.51 -8.06 -1.43
C MET A 341 -2.59 -6.80 -0.58
N PHE A 342 -2.11 -5.70 -1.15
CA PHE A 342 -2.41 -4.33 -0.72
C PHE A 342 -3.38 -3.72 -1.72
N LYS A 343 -4.42 -3.04 -1.25
CA LYS A 343 -5.26 -2.16 -2.06
C LYS A 343 -4.98 -0.72 -1.63
N PHE A 344 -4.44 0.08 -2.55
CA PHE A 344 -4.20 1.50 -2.34
C PHE A 344 -5.48 2.30 -2.59
N SER A 345 -5.77 3.27 -1.74
CA SER A 345 -6.92 4.14 -1.92
C SER A 345 -6.73 5.07 -3.11
N ILE A 346 -7.76 5.24 -3.91
CA ILE A 346 -7.78 6.17 -5.03
C ILE A 346 -8.92 7.18 -4.83
N VAL A 347 -8.56 8.38 -4.42
CA VAL A 347 -9.48 9.51 -4.30
C VAL A 347 -9.57 10.19 -5.67
N PRO A 348 -10.74 10.19 -6.35
CA PRO A 348 -10.83 10.62 -7.74
C PRO A 348 -10.75 12.14 -7.94
N ARG A 349 -11.05 12.93 -6.92
CA ARG A 349 -10.93 14.41 -6.85
C ARG A 349 -10.90 14.85 -5.39
N ASP A 350 -10.50 16.10 -5.14
CA ASP A 350 -10.49 16.66 -3.78
C ASP A 350 -11.85 16.47 -3.10
N VAL A 351 -11.84 15.96 -1.88
CA VAL A 351 -13.05 15.66 -1.11
C VAL A 351 -12.84 15.91 0.37
N LYS A 352 -13.92 16.34 1.02
CA LYS A 352 -14.00 16.40 2.48
C LYS A 352 -14.92 15.29 2.98
N ALA A 353 -14.36 14.35 3.75
CA ALA A 353 -15.07 13.13 4.15
C ALA A 353 -14.66 12.64 5.53
N ASP A 354 -15.56 11.89 6.18
CA ASP A 354 -15.23 10.97 7.28
C ASP A 354 -15.13 9.55 6.73
N LEU A 355 -13.94 8.98 6.75
CA LEU A 355 -13.70 7.60 6.28
C LEU A 355 -14.04 6.52 7.32
N GLY A 356 -14.42 6.90 8.55
CA GLY A 356 -14.78 5.95 9.60
C GLY A 356 -15.83 4.92 9.16
N PRO A 357 -16.99 5.35 8.61
CA PRO A 357 -18.01 4.42 8.12
C PRO A 357 -17.53 3.49 7.00
N PHE A 358 -16.68 3.97 6.10
CA PHE A 358 -16.05 3.14 5.07
C PHE A 358 -15.15 2.07 5.70
N PHE A 359 -14.31 2.45 6.66
CA PHE A 359 -13.41 1.53 7.35
C PHE A 359 -14.17 0.45 8.14
N GLU A 360 -15.32 0.82 8.74
CA GLU A 360 -16.17 -0.18 9.41
C GLU A 360 -16.70 -1.24 8.43
N LEU A 361 -17.12 -0.84 7.23
CA LEU A 361 -17.54 -1.78 6.19
C LEU A 361 -16.40 -2.70 5.74
N VAL A 362 -15.23 -2.14 5.50
CA VAL A 362 -14.05 -2.89 5.03
C VAL A 362 -13.65 -4.00 6.01
N ARG A 363 -13.79 -3.76 7.32
CA ARG A 363 -13.48 -4.75 8.36
C ARG A 363 -14.33 -6.01 8.32
N HIS A 364 -15.44 -6.00 7.61
CA HIS A 364 -16.31 -7.18 7.44
C HIS A 364 -15.94 -8.07 6.24
N LEU A 365 -14.96 -7.68 5.43
CA LEU A 365 -14.45 -8.55 4.38
C LEU A 365 -13.69 -9.73 4.99
N ASP A 366 -13.95 -10.95 4.52
CA ASP A 366 -13.30 -12.18 5.01
C ASP A 366 -11.75 -12.09 4.91
N SER A 367 -11.26 -11.41 3.86
CA SER A 367 -9.84 -11.24 3.60
C SER A 367 -9.22 -10.01 4.27
N TYR A 368 -10.01 -9.20 4.97
CA TYR A 368 -9.50 -8.02 5.67
C TYR A 368 -8.46 -8.40 6.72
N ARG A 369 -7.36 -7.67 6.75
CA ARG A 369 -6.33 -7.84 7.77
C ARG A 369 -6.06 -6.54 8.53
N GLU A 370 -5.79 -5.46 7.81
CA GLU A 370 -5.37 -4.20 8.41
C GLU A 370 -5.64 -3.02 7.49
N ILE A 371 -5.93 -1.85 8.06
CA ILE A 371 -5.93 -0.57 7.37
C ILE A 371 -4.71 0.22 7.85
N VAL A 372 -3.85 0.62 6.91
CA VAL A 372 -2.79 1.59 7.17
C VAL A 372 -3.30 2.96 6.74
N TYR A 373 -3.62 3.78 7.72
CA TYR A 373 -4.24 5.08 7.52
C TYR A 373 -3.29 6.21 7.90
N PHE A 374 -3.10 7.18 7.02
CA PHE A 374 -2.18 8.29 7.19
C PHE A 374 -2.85 9.56 7.75
N GLY A 375 -4.18 9.57 7.87
CA GLY A 375 -4.95 10.70 8.37
C GLY A 375 -5.31 10.60 9.86
N LYS A 376 -6.28 11.41 10.27
CA LYS A 376 -6.87 11.44 11.62
C LYS A 376 -8.32 10.98 11.56
N SER A 377 -8.91 10.63 12.72
CA SER A 377 -10.35 10.31 12.80
C SER A 377 -11.22 11.54 12.51
N GLY A 378 -12.43 11.29 12.00
CA GLY A 378 -13.43 12.32 11.71
C GLY A 378 -13.31 12.91 10.31
N VAL A 379 -14.04 14.00 10.08
CA VAL A 379 -14.10 14.67 8.78
C VAL A 379 -12.79 15.38 8.46
N GLN A 380 -12.18 15.02 7.33
CA GLN A 380 -10.93 15.61 6.85
C GLN A 380 -11.01 15.92 5.35
N GLU A 381 -10.07 16.73 4.89
CA GLU A 381 -9.87 17.01 3.47
C GLU A 381 -8.85 16.03 2.91
N TYR A 382 -9.22 15.38 1.81
CA TYR A 382 -8.38 14.45 1.06
C TYR A 382 -8.16 15.02 -0.34
N PRO A 383 -6.92 15.24 -0.75
CA PRO A 383 -6.62 15.63 -2.12
C PRO A 383 -6.91 14.48 -3.08
N ARG A 384 -7.10 14.81 -4.35
CA ARG A 384 -7.09 13.82 -5.42
C ARG A 384 -5.81 13.00 -5.38
N THR A 385 -5.93 11.69 -5.53
CA THR A 385 -4.76 10.81 -5.60
C THR A 385 -4.02 10.99 -6.92
N ILE A 386 -2.75 11.38 -6.84
CA ILE A 386 -1.84 11.55 -7.98
C ILE A 386 -0.55 10.75 -7.84
N ASP A 387 -0.25 10.29 -6.61
CA ASP A 387 0.93 9.49 -6.24
C ASP A 387 0.66 8.69 -4.96
N LEU A 388 1.68 8.05 -4.39
CA LEU A 388 1.54 7.31 -3.13
C LEU A 388 1.33 8.23 -1.91
N GLU A 389 1.85 9.45 -1.92
CA GLU A 389 1.73 10.39 -0.79
C GLU A 389 0.31 10.94 -0.66
N THR A 390 -0.37 11.08 -1.78
CA THR A 390 -1.76 11.54 -1.85
C THR A 390 -2.78 10.42 -1.69
N SER A 391 -2.35 9.16 -1.56
CA SER A 391 -3.21 8.03 -1.18
C SER A 391 -3.42 8.04 0.33
N PRO A 392 -4.62 8.32 0.86
CA PRO A 392 -4.83 8.52 2.29
C PRO A 392 -4.74 7.26 3.12
N PHE A 393 -4.90 6.08 2.52
CA PHE A 393 -4.79 4.79 3.20
C PHE A 393 -4.51 3.67 2.20
N PHE A 394 -4.08 2.54 2.72
CA PHE A 394 -4.17 1.27 2.00
C PHE A 394 -4.65 0.16 2.94
N ILE A 395 -5.21 -0.87 2.34
CA ILE A 395 -5.82 -2.00 3.03
C ILE A 395 -5.01 -3.25 2.72
N ARG A 396 -4.56 -3.92 3.77
CA ARG A 396 -3.89 -5.22 3.66
C ARG A 396 -4.93 -6.32 3.76
N MET A 397 -4.85 -7.25 2.83
CA MET A 397 -5.77 -8.37 2.70
C MET A 397 -4.99 -9.68 2.62
N ILE A 398 -5.46 -10.69 3.33
CA ILE A 398 -4.90 -12.05 3.33
C ILE A 398 -6.04 -13.06 3.26
N ASN A 399 -5.88 -14.11 2.47
CA ASN A 399 -6.76 -15.27 2.50
C ASN A 399 -6.01 -16.53 2.08
N GLU A 400 -6.40 -17.68 2.60
CA GLU A 400 -5.91 -18.99 2.16
C GLU A 400 -6.41 -19.36 0.75
N ASP A 401 -7.56 -18.81 0.37
CA ASP A 401 -8.20 -18.98 -0.92
C ASP A 401 -8.06 -17.71 -1.76
N TYR A 402 -7.28 -17.78 -2.84
CA TYR A 402 -7.09 -16.67 -3.77
C TYR A 402 -8.41 -16.19 -4.40
N GLY A 403 -9.37 -17.11 -4.65
CA GLY A 403 -10.68 -16.76 -5.20
C GLY A 403 -11.48 -15.87 -4.25
N LYS A 404 -11.41 -16.17 -2.93
CA LYS A 404 -12.03 -15.31 -1.91
C LYS A 404 -11.32 -13.96 -1.81
N LEU A 405 -9.99 -13.95 -1.80
CA LEU A 405 -9.21 -12.71 -1.78
C LEU A 405 -9.58 -11.81 -2.96
N LYS A 406 -9.67 -12.37 -4.17
CA LYS A 406 -10.04 -11.63 -5.38
C LYS A 406 -11.47 -11.08 -5.30
N ARG A 407 -12.44 -11.90 -4.86
CA ARG A 407 -13.82 -11.45 -4.67
C ARG A 407 -13.91 -10.29 -3.69
N ASP A 408 -13.22 -10.38 -2.56
CA ASP A 408 -13.23 -9.33 -1.54
C ASP A 408 -12.56 -8.05 -2.05
N TYR A 409 -11.52 -8.16 -2.87
CA TYR A 409 -10.94 -7.03 -3.56
C TYR A 409 -11.91 -6.36 -4.55
N GLU A 410 -12.65 -7.16 -5.32
CA GLU A 410 -13.67 -6.64 -6.25
C GLU A 410 -14.79 -5.89 -5.49
N LEU A 411 -15.22 -6.44 -4.35
CA LEU A 411 -16.19 -5.78 -3.45
C LEU A 411 -15.62 -4.49 -2.87
N LEU A 412 -14.36 -4.51 -2.45
CA LEU A 412 -13.69 -3.33 -1.89
C LEU A 412 -13.57 -2.20 -2.92
N ARG A 413 -13.18 -2.52 -4.16
CA ARG A 413 -13.14 -1.53 -5.26
C ARG A 413 -14.50 -0.91 -5.50
N LEU A 414 -15.53 -1.73 -5.59
CA LEU A 414 -16.89 -1.27 -5.81
C LEU A 414 -17.38 -0.39 -4.65
N LEU A 415 -17.06 -0.78 -3.42
CA LEU A 415 -17.39 0.00 -2.23
C LEU A 415 -16.67 1.36 -2.25
N GLU A 416 -15.38 1.39 -2.56
CA GLU A 416 -14.60 2.64 -2.65
C GLU A 416 -15.16 3.57 -3.72
N GLU A 417 -15.38 3.06 -4.92
CA GLU A 417 -15.95 3.83 -6.02
C GLU A 417 -17.33 4.42 -5.66
N ARG A 418 -18.21 3.60 -5.05
CA ARG A 418 -19.55 4.04 -4.66
C ARG A 418 -19.51 5.04 -3.51
N TYR A 419 -18.65 4.81 -2.52
CA TYR A 419 -18.52 5.73 -1.38
C TYR A 419 -18.10 7.13 -1.83
N PHE A 420 -17.05 7.25 -2.61
CA PHE A 420 -16.59 8.54 -3.13
C PHE A 420 -17.60 9.16 -4.12
N SER A 421 -18.23 8.36 -4.97
CA SER A 421 -19.29 8.87 -5.86
C SER A 421 -20.48 9.43 -5.10
N MET A 422 -20.86 8.81 -3.99
CA MET A 422 -21.93 9.29 -3.12
C MET A 422 -21.61 10.65 -2.49
N LEU A 423 -20.38 10.81 -1.98
CA LEU A 423 -19.91 12.07 -1.41
C LEU A 423 -19.98 13.22 -2.43
N PHE A 424 -19.61 12.95 -3.69
CA PHE A 424 -19.64 13.95 -4.74
C PHE A 424 -21.04 14.28 -5.25
N SER A 425 -21.97 13.33 -5.23
CA SER A 425 -23.31 13.48 -5.82
C SER A 425 -24.29 14.19 -4.89
N ALA A 426 -24.18 13.97 -3.58
CA ALA A 426 -25.20 14.36 -2.62
C ALA A 426 -24.80 15.51 -1.70
N GLY A 427 -23.57 16.03 -1.82
CA GLY A 427 -23.12 17.12 -0.96
C GLY A 427 -23.35 16.84 0.54
N ASP A 428 -23.16 15.59 0.95
CA ASP A 428 -23.34 15.12 2.33
C ASP A 428 -24.79 15.07 2.87
N ARG A 429 -25.79 15.54 2.10
CA ARG A 429 -27.20 15.49 2.50
C ARG A 429 -28.02 14.56 1.62
N VAL A 430 -28.80 13.70 2.27
CA VAL A 430 -29.83 12.87 1.66
C VAL A 430 -31.20 13.46 2.01
N GLU A 431 -31.98 13.83 0.98
CA GLU A 431 -33.35 14.25 1.19
C GLU A 431 -34.21 13.09 1.71
N GLY A 432 -35.09 13.41 2.64
CA GLY A 432 -36.04 12.42 3.16
C GLY A 432 -37.08 12.03 2.12
N THR A 433 -37.47 10.77 2.14
CA THR A 433 -38.63 10.26 1.36
C THR A 433 -39.65 9.72 2.34
N PRO A 434 -40.91 10.22 2.31
CA PRO A 434 -41.95 9.71 3.19
C PRO A 434 -42.14 8.19 3.03
N LEU A 435 -42.14 7.46 4.14
CA LEU A 435 -42.37 6.02 4.14
C LEU A 435 -43.77 5.69 3.61
N LYS A 436 -43.83 5.03 2.46
CA LYS A 436 -45.09 4.58 1.82
C LYS A 436 -45.21 3.05 1.85
N THR A 437 -44.10 2.36 2.11
CA THR A 437 -44.03 0.91 2.14
C THR A 437 -44.80 0.40 3.37
N ASP A 438 -45.79 -0.46 3.14
CA ASP A 438 -46.57 -1.13 4.20
C ASP A 438 -45.76 -2.29 4.77
N ILE A 439 -45.10 -2.04 5.90
CA ILE A 439 -44.24 -3.02 6.59
C ILE A 439 -45.06 -4.23 7.05
N GLY A 440 -46.33 -4.05 7.35
CA GLY A 440 -47.23 -5.16 7.69
C GLY A 440 -47.39 -6.14 6.53
N LYS A 441 -47.63 -5.65 5.33
CA LYS A 441 -47.72 -6.49 4.12
C LYS A 441 -46.41 -7.18 3.77
N ILE A 442 -45.27 -6.56 4.05
CA ILE A 442 -43.96 -7.21 3.86
C ILE A 442 -43.82 -8.37 4.83
N ALA A 443 -44.22 -8.16 6.09
CA ALA A 443 -44.19 -9.20 7.12
C ALA A 443 -45.07 -10.41 6.82
N ASP A 444 -46.16 -10.21 6.07
CA ASP A 444 -47.06 -11.27 5.64
C ASP A 444 -46.52 -12.12 4.49
N VAL A 445 -45.63 -11.58 3.68
CA VAL A 445 -45.11 -12.22 2.46
C VAL A 445 -43.74 -12.84 2.66
N LEU A 446 -42.91 -12.27 3.52
CA LEU A 446 -41.54 -12.77 3.79
C LEU A 446 -41.51 -13.55 5.10
N PRO A 447 -40.73 -14.63 5.19
CA PRO A 447 -40.60 -15.43 6.43
C PRO A 447 -39.80 -14.63 7.47
N LEU A 448 -40.43 -13.62 8.07
CA LEU A 448 -39.84 -12.87 9.15
C LEU A 448 -39.80 -13.70 10.43
N PRO A 449 -38.70 -13.60 11.17
CA PRO A 449 -38.62 -14.24 12.47
C PRO A 449 -39.62 -13.62 13.45
N ARG A 450 -39.97 -14.37 14.50
CA ARG A 450 -40.97 -13.95 15.51
C ARG A 450 -40.60 -12.66 16.26
N ARG A 451 -39.30 -12.32 16.26
CA ARG A 451 -38.75 -11.11 16.88
C ARG A 451 -37.78 -10.41 15.90
N PHE A 452 -38.15 -9.24 15.45
CA PHE A 452 -37.29 -8.44 14.57
C PHE A 452 -37.26 -6.96 14.96
N ALA A 453 -36.15 -6.28 14.61
CA ALA A 453 -36.02 -4.86 14.81
C ALA A 453 -36.67 -4.10 13.64
N LEU A 454 -37.39 -3.02 13.95
CA LEU A 454 -37.78 -2.00 13.00
C LEU A 454 -36.97 -0.74 13.30
N VAL A 455 -36.04 -0.39 12.41
CA VAL A 455 -35.17 0.78 12.54
C VAL A 455 -35.76 1.91 11.72
N GLU A 456 -36.27 2.92 12.41
CA GLU A 456 -36.88 4.14 11.86
C GLU A 456 -35.96 5.36 12.11
N ASP A 457 -36.33 6.55 11.64
CA ASP A 457 -35.49 7.75 11.70
C ASP A 457 -35.07 8.16 13.12
N ASP A 458 -35.98 8.07 14.05
CA ASP A 458 -35.83 8.56 15.43
C ASP A 458 -35.73 7.45 16.48
N LYS A 459 -36.04 6.20 16.11
CA LYS A 459 -36.12 5.10 17.06
C LYS A 459 -35.87 3.73 16.42
N THR A 460 -35.48 2.79 17.27
CA THR A 460 -35.54 1.37 16.98
C THR A 460 -36.67 0.76 17.78
N SER A 461 -37.52 -0.01 17.12
CA SER A 461 -38.61 -0.72 17.75
C SER A 461 -38.44 -2.22 17.59
N VAL A 462 -38.80 -2.99 18.57
CA VAL A 462 -38.84 -4.46 18.47
C VAL A 462 -40.26 -4.88 18.17
N LEU A 463 -40.44 -5.63 17.09
CA LEU A 463 -41.70 -6.27 16.74
C LEU A 463 -41.63 -7.75 17.17
N GLN A 464 -42.45 -8.11 18.13
CA GLN A 464 -42.57 -9.47 18.62
C GLN A 464 -44.04 -9.87 18.70
N TYR A 465 -44.41 -10.91 17.99
CA TYR A 465 -45.81 -11.39 17.94
C TYR A 465 -46.83 -10.28 17.60
N GLY A 466 -46.49 -9.36 16.70
CA GLY A 466 -47.36 -8.25 16.31
C GLY A 466 -47.45 -7.10 17.31
N LYS A 467 -46.75 -7.15 18.44
CA LYS A 467 -46.62 -6.02 19.38
C LYS A 467 -45.36 -5.24 19.12
N LYS A 468 -45.50 -3.91 18.98
CA LYS A 468 -44.39 -2.98 18.80
C LYS A 468 -43.99 -2.41 20.16
N THR A 469 -42.71 -2.55 20.54
CA THR A 469 -42.13 -1.95 21.74
C THR A 469 -40.90 -1.18 21.35
N VAL A 470 -40.71 0.04 21.91
CA VAL A 470 -39.52 0.82 21.69
C VAL A 470 -38.32 0.14 22.38
N SER A 471 -37.21 0.02 21.68
CA SER A 471 -35.96 -0.54 22.20
C SER A 471 -34.97 0.62 22.45
N ASP A 472 -34.06 0.39 23.38
CA ASP A 472 -32.89 1.26 23.60
C ASP A 472 -31.84 1.19 22.47
N GLY A 473 -32.12 0.41 21.41
CA GLY A 473 -31.26 0.29 20.24
C GLY A 473 -30.13 -0.72 20.40
N TRP A 474 -29.99 -1.38 21.55
CA TRP A 474 -28.95 -2.36 21.81
C TRP A 474 -29.53 -3.78 21.92
N GLY A 475 -28.96 -4.72 21.16
CA GLY A 475 -29.37 -6.13 21.24
C GLY A 475 -29.06 -6.90 19.95
N ILE A 476 -29.15 -8.25 20.05
CA ILE A 476 -29.08 -9.12 18.88
C ILE A 476 -30.52 -9.51 18.52
N TYR A 477 -30.87 -9.27 17.26
CA TYR A 477 -32.20 -9.54 16.73
C TYR A 477 -32.23 -10.77 15.81
N ASP A 478 -33.36 -11.39 15.69
CA ASP A 478 -33.57 -12.51 14.77
C ASP A 478 -33.60 -12.05 13.31
N GLY A 479 -33.93 -10.78 13.06
CA GLY A 479 -33.91 -10.09 11.77
C GLY A 479 -34.24 -8.61 11.95
N ALA A 480 -34.14 -7.81 10.89
CA ALA A 480 -34.48 -6.39 10.94
C ALA A 480 -35.14 -5.87 9.67
N VAL A 481 -35.93 -4.80 9.84
CA VAL A 481 -36.43 -3.93 8.76
C VAL A 481 -35.78 -2.57 8.92
N PHE A 482 -35.02 -2.13 7.92
CA PHE A 482 -34.40 -0.83 7.88
C PHE A 482 -35.29 0.15 7.10
N ALA A 483 -35.88 1.11 7.79
CA ALA A 483 -36.83 2.09 7.29
C ALA A 483 -36.43 3.53 7.68
N VAL A 484 -35.14 3.86 7.62
CA VAL A 484 -34.63 5.21 7.86
C VAL A 484 -34.84 6.03 6.59
N CYS A 485 -35.89 6.84 6.56
CA CYS A 485 -36.41 7.51 5.37
C CYS A 485 -36.33 9.04 5.44
N GLY A 486 -36.09 9.62 6.62
CA GLY A 486 -35.99 11.04 6.84
C GLY A 486 -34.72 11.69 6.28
N PRO A 487 -34.62 13.02 6.29
CA PRO A 487 -33.40 13.71 5.89
C PRO A 487 -32.26 13.37 6.83
N SER A 488 -31.10 13.06 6.29
CA SER A 488 -29.91 12.68 7.05
C SER A 488 -28.64 12.99 6.25
N THR A 489 -27.47 12.91 6.87
CA THR A 489 -26.24 12.81 6.07
C THR A 489 -26.08 11.41 5.51
N LEU A 490 -25.34 11.28 4.42
CA LEU A 490 -25.01 9.96 3.85
C LEU A 490 -24.27 9.09 4.87
N THR A 491 -23.25 9.66 5.52
CA THR A 491 -22.46 9.02 6.55
C THR A 491 -23.34 8.49 7.67
N GLU A 492 -24.30 9.29 8.16
CA GLU A 492 -25.22 8.87 9.20
C GLU A 492 -26.15 7.74 8.74
N ARG A 493 -26.65 7.81 7.50
CA ARG A 493 -27.52 6.77 6.94
C ARG A 493 -26.80 5.44 6.81
N PHE A 494 -25.58 5.43 6.28
CA PHE A 494 -24.77 4.21 6.18
C PHE A 494 -24.36 3.67 7.55
N ARG A 495 -23.96 4.53 8.49
CA ARG A 495 -23.66 4.12 9.85
C ARG A 495 -24.84 3.40 10.49
N ARG A 496 -26.03 3.94 10.41
CA ARG A 496 -27.26 3.33 10.98
C ARG A 496 -27.64 2.03 10.27
N MET A 497 -27.41 1.96 8.95
CA MET A 497 -27.64 0.71 8.20
C MET A 497 -26.69 -0.39 8.65
N MET A 498 -25.41 -0.08 8.83
CA MET A 498 -24.40 -1.03 9.33
C MET A 498 -24.68 -1.46 10.78
N GLU A 499 -25.03 -0.53 11.66
CA GLU A 499 -25.42 -0.83 13.04
C GLU A 499 -26.62 -1.81 13.08
N CYS A 500 -27.61 -1.56 12.23
CA CYS A 500 -28.74 -2.47 12.08
C CYS A 500 -28.31 -3.87 11.62
N MET A 501 -27.46 -3.96 10.61
CA MET A 501 -26.94 -5.22 10.07
C MET A 501 -26.09 -5.99 11.08
N ASN A 502 -25.27 -5.28 11.87
CA ASN A 502 -24.44 -5.89 12.91
C ASN A 502 -25.27 -6.55 14.01
N GLN A 503 -26.43 -6.00 14.32
CA GLN A 503 -27.32 -6.49 15.36
C GLN A 503 -28.16 -7.72 14.94
N ILE A 504 -28.03 -8.18 13.70
CA ILE A 504 -28.74 -9.35 13.20
C ILE A 504 -27.89 -10.60 13.43
N ARG A 505 -28.49 -11.65 14.00
CA ARG A 505 -27.81 -12.95 14.18
C ARG A 505 -27.53 -13.63 12.83
N ARG A 506 -26.58 -14.55 12.81
CA ARG A 506 -26.32 -15.40 11.64
C ARG A 506 -27.60 -16.15 11.22
N GLY A 507 -27.90 -16.17 9.93
CA GLY A 507 -29.15 -16.72 9.39
C GLY A 507 -30.36 -15.81 9.51
N GLY A 508 -30.21 -14.62 10.13
CA GLY A 508 -31.29 -13.64 10.24
C GLY A 508 -31.45 -12.79 8.97
N PRO A 509 -32.70 -12.47 8.58
CA PRO A 509 -32.95 -11.61 7.42
C PRO A 509 -32.81 -10.12 7.73
N ILE A 510 -32.40 -9.34 6.72
CA ILE A 510 -32.60 -7.89 6.66
C ILE A 510 -33.52 -7.53 5.51
N ILE A 511 -34.37 -6.54 5.74
CA ILE A 511 -35.22 -5.92 4.73
C ILE A 511 -34.90 -4.43 4.70
N ILE A 512 -34.59 -3.88 3.53
CA ILE A 512 -34.38 -2.44 3.34
C ILE A 512 -35.51 -1.92 2.46
N VAL A 513 -36.31 -0.99 2.99
CA VAL A 513 -37.43 -0.41 2.23
C VAL A 513 -36.93 0.55 1.15
N PRO A 514 -37.62 0.65 0.00
CA PRO A 514 -37.18 1.50 -1.13
C PRO A 514 -36.94 2.96 -0.73
N GLU A 515 -37.73 3.49 0.16
CA GLU A 515 -37.64 4.87 0.62
C GLU A 515 -36.35 5.13 1.40
N ALA A 516 -35.79 4.11 2.02
CA ALA A 516 -34.53 4.22 2.78
C ALA A 516 -33.29 4.38 1.87
N TYR A 517 -33.36 3.96 0.61
CA TYR A 517 -32.22 4.06 -0.33
C TYR A 517 -32.51 4.80 -1.62
N ARG A 518 -33.78 5.14 -1.93
CA ARG A 518 -34.18 5.76 -3.22
C ARG A 518 -33.41 7.05 -3.54
N ASN A 519 -33.11 7.86 -2.55
CA ASN A 519 -32.37 9.11 -2.67
C ASN A 519 -30.86 8.95 -2.42
N LEU A 520 -30.38 7.73 -2.23
CA LEU A 520 -28.94 7.48 -2.22
C LEU A 520 -28.42 7.53 -3.65
N PRO A 521 -27.23 8.08 -3.88
CA PRO A 521 -26.56 7.94 -5.16
C PRO A 521 -26.45 6.45 -5.53
N TYR A 522 -26.85 6.13 -6.77
CA TYR A 522 -26.98 4.74 -7.24
C TYR A 522 -27.97 3.84 -6.46
N GLY A 523 -28.73 4.39 -5.52
CA GLY A 523 -29.91 3.78 -4.88
C GLY A 523 -29.71 2.35 -4.39
N ALA A 524 -30.47 1.41 -4.97
CA ALA A 524 -30.46 -0.01 -4.58
C ALA A 524 -29.08 -0.66 -4.67
N VAL A 525 -28.25 -0.30 -5.67
CA VAL A 525 -26.91 -0.87 -5.86
C VAL A 525 -25.99 -0.55 -4.67
N SER A 526 -26.06 0.67 -4.14
CA SER A 526 -25.26 1.05 -2.96
C SER A 526 -25.67 0.28 -1.71
N ALA A 527 -26.97 0.11 -1.47
CA ALA A 527 -27.47 -0.68 -0.36
C ALA A 527 -27.13 -2.17 -0.50
N GLU A 528 -27.20 -2.71 -1.72
CA GLU A 528 -26.84 -4.10 -2.02
C GLU A 528 -25.34 -4.37 -1.80
N VAL A 529 -24.46 -3.43 -2.18
CA VAL A 529 -23.02 -3.54 -1.90
C VAL A 529 -22.75 -3.59 -0.40
N VAL A 530 -23.39 -2.70 0.36
CA VAL A 530 -23.27 -2.69 1.83
C VAL A 530 -23.76 -4.03 2.40
N MET A 531 -24.89 -4.55 1.94
CA MET A 531 -25.41 -5.87 2.38
C MET A 531 -24.40 -6.99 2.10
N ASN A 532 -23.82 -7.05 0.90
CA ASN A 532 -22.86 -8.08 0.52
C ASN A 532 -21.58 -8.00 1.38
N VAL A 533 -21.05 -6.80 1.61
CA VAL A 533 -19.88 -6.58 2.48
C VAL A 533 -20.17 -7.00 3.91
N MET A 534 -21.38 -6.72 4.42
CA MET A 534 -21.81 -7.11 5.76
C MET A 534 -22.17 -8.60 5.89
N GLY A 535 -21.91 -9.40 4.84
CA GLY A 535 -22.12 -10.84 4.85
C GLY A 535 -23.55 -11.29 4.62
N PHE A 536 -24.39 -10.46 4.00
CA PHE A 536 -25.74 -10.87 3.59
C PHE A 536 -25.74 -11.37 2.14
N ASN A 537 -26.46 -12.46 1.88
CA ASN A 537 -26.82 -12.82 0.51
C ASN A 537 -28.01 -11.95 0.10
N SER A 538 -27.79 -11.03 -0.84
CA SER A 538 -28.89 -10.26 -1.41
C SER A 538 -29.68 -11.10 -2.41
N GLU A 539 -30.96 -11.26 -2.17
CA GLU A 539 -31.92 -11.81 -3.12
C GLU A 539 -33.04 -10.77 -3.27
N ILE A 540 -33.45 -10.50 -4.51
CA ILE A 540 -34.68 -9.76 -4.76
C ILE A 540 -35.79 -10.81 -4.88
N PRO A 541 -36.63 -10.98 -3.86
CA PRO A 541 -37.72 -11.95 -3.96
C PRO A 541 -38.68 -11.49 -5.07
N PRO A 542 -39.00 -12.32 -6.07
CA PRO A 542 -39.93 -11.96 -7.14
C PRO A 542 -41.32 -11.55 -6.67
N SER A 543 -41.69 -11.91 -5.43
CA SER A 543 -43.00 -11.72 -4.85
C SER A 543 -43.19 -10.40 -4.09
N VAL A 544 -42.11 -9.69 -3.78
CA VAL A 544 -42.16 -8.39 -3.07
C VAL A 544 -41.91 -7.30 -4.08
N GLY A 545 -42.92 -6.94 -4.82
CA GLY A 545 -42.84 -5.88 -5.84
C GLY A 545 -42.29 -4.55 -5.28
N ASN A 546 -41.76 -3.71 -6.18
CA ASN A 546 -41.41 -2.31 -5.95
C ASN A 546 -40.09 -2.00 -5.19
N GLY A 547 -39.04 -2.79 -5.40
CA GLY A 547 -37.68 -2.39 -5.01
C GLY A 547 -37.33 -2.62 -3.53
N VAL A 548 -38.03 -3.47 -2.81
CA VAL A 548 -37.60 -3.93 -1.48
C VAL A 548 -36.36 -4.81 -1.61
N LEU A 549 -35.28 -4.46 -0.91
CA LEU A 549 -34.08 -5.30 -0.82
C LEU A 549 -34.21 -6.28 0.36
N TYR A 550 -33.87 -7.52 0.11
CA TYR A 550 -33.89 -8.58 1.10
C TYR A 550 -32.56 -9.34 1.10
N GLY A 551 -32.05 -9.67 2.26
CA GLY A 551 -30.85 -10.49 2.39
C GLY A 551 -30.84 -11.29 3.67
N ILE A 552 -30.14 -12.43 3.66
CA ILE A 552 -29.94 -13.29 4.83
C ILE A 552 -28.47 -13.25 5.23
N LYS A 553 -28.20 -13.02 6.51
CA LYS A 553 -26.85 -12.99 7.08
C LYS A 553 -26.23 -14.38 7.04
N ARG A 554 -25.05 -14.53 6.44
CA ARG A 554 -24.29 -15.80 6.32
C ARG A 554 -23.76 -16.31 7.65
#